data_d41b2acd23ba29ce21e292f220cd7f52
#
_entry.id   d41b2acd23ba29ce21e292f220cd7f52
#
_cell.length_a   1.000
_cell.length_b   1.000
_cell.length_c   1.000
_cell.angle_alpha   90.00
_cell.angle_beta   90.00
_cell.angle_gamma   90.00
#
_symmetry.space_group_name_H-M   'P 1'
#
loop_
_entity.id
_entity.type
_entity.pdbx_description
1 polymer ?
#
loop_
_entity_poly.entity_id
_entity_poly.type
_entity_poly.pdbx_seq_one_letter_code
_entity_poly.pdbx_strand_id
1 'polypeptide(L)'
;MSSSAEQNNWLSDLRCYQAIKNSLAGRHDHIAKAYQQQWPNFIIIGSAKSATTTLATVLGRHPEIQISRSMEPKFFGRNYRRGWEWYGQQFSGAKRHRLRGEASTMYTSSYRSYQHTPQLIRHHLGIIPLIYLVRHPLRRIESHWRHWRGRVNDCPPFHQLLESKALKQRVVEASLYHQQLMRYRRWFPAESIHCLTTEELNANPVESLNIILKFLGQPPDASKLLLSEKLPVTNSAGSKGRREVGQPQWTDELKKQTIEIIQPDSEQFLETLQWPKNTWKWD
;
A
#
# COMPACT_ATOMS: atom_id res chain seq x y z
N MET A 1 -1.20 29.09 14.14
CA MET A 1 -2.64 28.79 13.96
C MET A 1 -2.74 27.74 12.86
N SER A 2 -3.22 26.52 13.15
CA SER A 2 -3.40 25.48 12.13
C SER A 2 -4.50 25.93 11.15
N SER A 3 -4.29 25.69 9.85
CA SER A 3 -5.27 26.07 8.83
C SER A 3 -6.59 25.32 9.04
N SER A 4 -7.72 25.89 8.61
CA SER A 4 -9.04 25.26 8.69
C SER A 4 -9.08 23.87 8.00
N ALA A 5 -8.23 23.67 6.99
CA ALA A 5 -8.05 22.40 6.29
C ALA A 5 -7.37 21.33 7.16
N GLU A 6 -6.41 21.69 8.00
CA GLU A 6 -5.75 20.77 8.94
C GLU A 6 -6.69 20.36 10.08
N GLN A 7 -7.48 21.29 10.60
CA GLN A 7 -8.50 20.99 11.62
C GLN A 7 -9.60 20.07 11.09
N ASN A 8 -10.08 20.29 9.87
CA ASN A 8 -11.07 19.42 9.24
C ASN A 8 -10.52 18.01 8.95
N ASN A 9 -9.25 17.90 8.59
CA ASN A 9 -8.59 16.61 8.35
C ASN A 9 -8.40 15.82 9.66
N TRP A 10 -8.02 16.50 10.76
CA TRP A 10 -7.86 15.88 12.08
C TRP A 10 -9.19 15.36 12.65
N LEU A 11 -10.27 16.13 12.55
CA LEU A 11 -11.61 15.71 13.00
C LEU A 11 -12.13 14.52 12.19
N SER A 12 -11.87 14.50 10.88
CA SER A 12 -12.23 13.37 10.02
C SER A 12 -11.49 12.10 10.42
N ASP A 13 -10.19 12.20 10.68
CA ASP A 13 -9.36 11.07 11.14
C ASP A 13 -9.80 10.54 12.51
N LEU A 14 -10.17 11.43 13.44
CA LEU A 14 -10.63 11.03 14.77
C LEU A 14 -11.98 10.29 14.72
N ARG A 15 -12.92 10.77 13.91
CA ARG A 15 -14.23 10.13 13.72
C ARG A 15 -14.08 8.74 13.05
N CYS A 16 -13.17 8.64 12.09
CA CYS A 16 -12.85 7.36 11.45
C CYS A 16 -12.24 6.37 12.44
N TYR A 17 -11.29 6.82 13.24
CA TYR A 17 -10.66 6.03 14.29
C TYR A 17 -11.68 5.49 15.30
N GLN A 18 -12.64 6.32 15.76
CA GLN A 18 -13.70 5.90 16.68
C GLN A 18 -14.63 4.86 16.04
N ALA A 19 -14.99 5.04 14.76
CA ALA A 19 -15.80 4.05 14.04
C ALA A 19 -15.08 2.69 13.93
N ILE A 20 -13.78 2.70 13.68
CA ILE A 20 -12.95 1.49 13.65
C ILE A 20 -12.94 0.80 15.02
N LYS A 21 -12.76 1.54 16.12
CA LYS A 21 -12.81 0.96 17.48
C LYS A 21 -14.17 0.32 17.79
N ASN A 22 -15.25 0.96 17.39
CA ASN A 22 -16.59 0.41 17.54
C ASN A 22 -16.76 -0.90 16.75
N SER A 23 -16.18 -0.96 15.55
CA SER A 23 -16.19 -2.16 14.72
C SER A 23 -15.42 -3.31 15.39
N LEU A 24 -14.22 -3.04 15.88
CA LEU A 24 -13.41 -4.04 16.59
C LEU A 24 -14.06 -4.55 17.89
N ALA A 25 -14.99 -3.77 18.44
CA ALA A 25 -15.86 -4.19 19.54
C ALA A 25 -17.10 -4.99 19.08
N GLY A 26 -17.17 -5.39 17.80
CA GLY A 26 -18.25 -6.21 17.23
C GLY A 26 -19.53 -5.45 16.87
N ARG A 27 -19.60 -4.13 17.10
CA ARG A 27 -20.83 -3.34 16.91
C ARG A 27 -21.29 -3.26 15.44
N HIS A 28 -20.40 -3.56 14.50
CA HIS A 28 -20.68 -3.50 13.06
C HIS A 28 -20.72 -4.89 12.38
N ASP A 29 -20.56 -5.97 13.13
CA ASP A 29 -20.42 -7.32 12.57
C ASP A 29 -21.66 -7.78 11.80
N HIS A 30 -22.86 -7.48 12.32
CA HIS A 30 -24.12 -7.82 11.64
C HIS A 30 -24.27 -7.09 10.30
N ILE A 31 -23.86 -5.82 10.24
CA ILE A 31 -23.88 -5.02 8.98
C ILE A 31 -22.84 -5.58 8.01
N ALA A 32 -21.63 -5.87 8.52
CA ALA A 32 -20.55 -6.40 7.70
C ALA A 32 -20.94 -7.73 7.05
N LYS A 33 -21.52 -8.66 7.81
CA LYS A 33 -21.93 -9.98 7.32
C LYS A 33 -22.94 -9.92 6.18
N ALA A 34 -23.80 -8.92 6.13
CA ALA A 34 -24.77 -8.74 5.04
C ALA A 34 -24.10 -8.58 3.66
N TYR A 35 -22.84 -8.15 3.61
CA TYR A 35 -22.06 -7.93 2.39
C TYR A 35 -20.92 -8.93 2.20
N GLN A 36 -20.84 -9.99 3.01
CA GLN A 36 -19.72 -10.93 3.03
C GLN A 36 -19.40 -11.55 1.67
N GLN A 37 -20.40 -11.80 0.84
CA GLN A 37 -20.20 -12.37 -0.50
C GLN A 37 -19.47 -11.42 -1.47
N GLN A 38 -19.40 -10.14 -1.15
CA GLN A 38 -18.76 -9.10 -1.97
C GLN A 38 -17.38 -8.71 -1.44
N TRP A 39 -16.91 -9.30 -0.34
CA TRP A 39 -15.63 -8.93 0.26
C TRP A 39 -14.43 -9.35 -0.60
N PRO A 40 -13.32 -8.61 -0.51
CA PRO A 40 -12.08 -9.08 -1.10
C PRO A 40 -11.57 -10.32 -0.37
N ASN A 41 -10.90 -11.17 -1.09
CA ASN A 41 -10.23 -12.35 -0.57
C ASN A 41 -8.71 -12.32 -0.76
N PHE A 42 -8.17 -11.20 -1.23
CA PHE A 42 -6.76 -10.82 -1.10
C PHE A 42 -6.61 -9.29 -1.09
N ILE A 43 -5.51 -8.77 -0.55
CA ILE A 43 -5.23 -7.32 -0.52
C ILE A 43 -3.75 -7.05 -0.82
N ILE A 44 -3.49 -6.08 -1.71
CA ILE A 44 -2.18 -5.45 -1.86
C ILE A 44 -2.11 -4.29 -0.87
N ILE A 45 -1.43 -4.51 0.28
CA ILE A 45 -1.45 -3.61 1.43
C ILE A 45 -0.52 -2.39 1.31
N GLY A 46 0.40 -2.40 0.36
CA GLY A 46 1.41 -1.35 0.20
C GLY A 46 2.61 -1.85 -0.60
N SER A 47 3.68 -1.08 -0.55
CA SER A 47 3.79 0.27 -0.01
C SER A 47 3.48 1.31 -1.08
N ALA A 48 3.09 2.51 -0.66
CA ALA A 48 2.87 3.61 -1.61
C ALA A 48 4.15 3.87 -2.44
N LYS A 49 4.03 3.96 -3.76
CA LYS A 49 5.12 4.19 -4.73
C LYS A 49 6.05 3.00 -5.01
N SER A 50 5.57 1.80 -4.73
CA SER A 50 6.27 0.53 -5.01
C SER A 50 5.53 -0.31 -6.08
N ALA A 51 5.12 0.29 -7.17
CA ALA A 51 4.49 -0.37 -8.34
C ALA A 51 3.17 -1.13 -8.06
N THR A 52 2.50 -0.90 -6.94
CA THR A 52 1.24 -1.58 -6.58
C THR A 52 0.12 -1.38 -7.59
N THR A 53 0.02 -0.19 -8.20
CA THR A 53 -0.94 0.08 -9.29
C THR A 53 -0.65 -0.79 -10.51
N THR A 54 0.61 -0.93 -10.88
CA THR A 54 1.05 -1.78 -11.99
C THR A 54 0.70 -3.24 -11.72
N LEU A 55 1.05 -3.76 -10.54
CA LEU A 55 0.70 -5.12 -10.14
C LEU A 55 -0.82 -5.36 -10.18
N ALA A 56 -1.60 -4.48 -9.56
CA ALA A 56 -3.07 -4.61 -9.55
C ALA A 56 -3.66 -4.56 -10.97
N THR A 57 -3.13 -3.69 -11.85
CA THR A 57 -3.57 -3.62 -13.25
C THR A 57 -3.27 -4.92 -14.01
N VAL A 58 -2.09 -5.51 -13.80
CA VAL A 58 -1.72 -6.77 -14.45
C VAL A 58 -2.54 -7.93 -13.90
N LEU A 59 -2.67 -8.06 -12.58
CA LEU A 59 -3.51 -9.09 -11.97
C LEU A 59 -4.97 -9.00 -12.43
N GLY A 60 -5.49 -7.78 -12.60
CA GLY A 60 -6.86 -7.56 -13.11
C GLY A 60 -7.10 -7.99 -14.57
N ARG A 61 -6.06 -8.37 -15.31
CA ARG A 61 -6.20 -9.01 -16.66
C ARG A 61 -6.49 -10.50 -16.55
N HIS A 62 -6.24 -11.10 -15.39
CA HIS A 62 -6.53 -12.52 -15.18
C HIS A 62 -8.05 -12.75 -15.14
N PRO A 63 -8.61 -13.75 -15.88
CA PRO A 63 -10.05 -13.93 -16.00
C PRO A 63 -10.75 -14.23 -14.66
N GLU A 64 -10.04 -14.78 -13.68
CA GLU A 64 -10.56 -15.11 -12.36
C GLU A 64 -10.27 -14.05 -11.29
N ILE A 65 -9.58 -12.94 -11.62
CA ILE A 65 -9.20 -11.90 -10.67
C ILE A 65 -9.90 -10.59 -10.98
N GLN A 66 -10.69 -10.10 -10.05
CA GLN A 66 -11.25 -8.76 -10.10
C GLN A 66 -10.54 -7.83 -9.12
N ILE A 67 -10.11 -6.70 -9.61
CA ILE A 67 -9.63 -5.59 -8.77
C ILE A 67 -10.78 -4.63 -8.51
N SER A 68 -10.86 -4.10 -7.30
CA SER A 68 -11.87 -3.12 -6.90
C SER A 68 -11.93 -1.92 -7.87
N ARG A 69 -13.13 -1.37 -8.11
CA ARG A 69 -13.36 -0.28 -9.08
C ARG A 69 -12.46 0.94 -8.83
N SER A 70 -12.30 1.34 -7.58
CA SER A 70 -11.43 2.47 -7.21
C SER A 70 -9.96 2.10 -7.07
N MET A 71 -9.58 0.82 -7.28
CA MET A 71 -8.26 0.24 -7.03
C MET A 71 -7.78 0.43 -5.59
N GLU A 72 -7.90 1.63 -5.01
CA GLU A 72 -7.55 1.99 -3.64
C GLU A 72 -8.79 2.46 -2.86
N PRO A 73 -9.69 1.59 -2.43
CA PRO A 73 -10.87 1.97 -1.63
C PRO A 73 -10.50 2.58 -0.29
N LYS A 74 -9.35 2.18 0.31
CA LYS A 74 -8.90 2.64 1.63
C LYS A 74 -9.95 2.43 2.72
N PHE A 75 -10.75 1.36 2.57
CA PHE A 75 -11.90 1.08 3.44
C PHE A 75 -11.46 0.76 4.87
N PHE A 76 -10.51 -0.14 5.06
CA PHE A 76 -10.01 -0.51 6.40
C PHE A 76 -9.14 0.59 7.04
N GLY A 77 -9.53 1.84 6.85
CA GLY A 77 -8.89 3.04 7.35
C GLY A 77 -9.73 4.26 7.06
N ARG A 78 -9.20 5.23 6.36
CA ARG A 78 -9.79 6.56 6.13
C ARG A 78 -11.25 6.55 5.65
N ASN A 79 -11.62 5.56 4.84
CA ASN A 79 -12.96 5.47 4.25
C ASN A 79 -13.89 4.50 4.99
N TYR A 80 -13.55 4.03 6.19
CA TYR A 80 -14.36 3.06 6.94
C TYR A 80 -15.79 3.56 7.17
N ARG A 81 -15.96 4.86 7.42
CA ARG A 81 -17.28 5.51 7.62
C ARG A 81 -18.18 5.53 6.39
N ARG A 82 -17.68 5.19 5.20
CA ARG A 82 -18.53 5.05 4.00
C ARG A 82 -19.43 3.82 4.05
N GLY A 83 -19.18 2.90 4.97
CA GLY A 83 -20.01 1.73 5.23
C GLY A 83 -19.74 0.55 4.31
N TRP A 84 -20.22 -0.61 4.74
CA TRP A 84 -20.01 -1.90 4.09
C TRP A 84 -20.69 -2.01 2.73
N GLU A 85 -21.85 -1.39 2.56
CA GLU A 85 -22.55 -1.31 1.27
C GLU A 85 -21.65 -0.65 0.21
N TRP A 86 -21.12 0.53 0.51
CA TRP A 86 -20.19 1.21 -0.40
C TRP A 86 -18.96 0.36 -0.71
N TYR A 87 -18.43 -0.34 0.30
CA TYR A 87 -17.28 -1.19 0.09
C TYR A 87 -17.62 -2.41 -0.78
N GLY A 88 -18.74 -3.06 -0.56
CA GLY A 88 -19.24 -4.14 -1.39
C GLY A 88 -19.44 -3.72 -2.86
N GLN A 89 -19.94 -2.49 -3.08
CA GLN A 89 -20.11 -1.94 -4.43
C GLN A 89 -18.80 -1.80 -5.21
N GLN A 90 -17.63 -1.75 -4.53
CA GLN A 90 -16.32 -1.75 -5.20
C GLN A 90 -16.07 -3.05 -5.99
N PHE A 91 -16.73 -4.12 -5.62
CA PHE A 91 -16.59 -5.46 -6.20
C PHE A 91 -17.86 -5.93 -6.93
N SER A 92 -18.83 -5.05 -7.16
CA SER A 92 -20.06 -5.40 -7.88
C SER A 92 -19.76 -5.87 -9.31
N GLY A 93 -20.47 -6.89 -9.77
CA GLY A 93 -20.25 -7.55 -11.06
C GLY A 93 -19.24 -8.70 -11.03
N ALA A 94 -18.58 -8.95 -9.90
CA ALA A 94 -17.72 -10.13 -9.74
C ALA A 94 -18.57 -11.42 -9.76
N LYS A 95 -18.10 -12.43 -10.49
CA LYS A 95 -18.63 -13.79 -10.36
C LYS A 95 -18.34 -14.31 -8.96
N ARG A 96 -19.26 -15.16 -8.41
CA ARG A 96 -19.16 -15.65 -7.02
C ARG A 96 -17.82 -16.33 -6.68
N HIS A 97 -17.18 -16.98 -7.64
CA HIS A 97 -15.94 -17.74 -7.44
C HIS A 97 -14.68 -16.98 -7.86
N ARG A 98 -14.77 -15.73 -8.30
CA ARG A 98 -13.59 -14.94 -8.63
C ARG A 98 -12.84 -14.49 -7.39
N LEU A 99 -11.52 -14.43 -7.54
CA LEU A 99 -10.69 -13.67 -6.61
C LEU A 99 -11.04 -12.19 -6.72
N ARG A 100 -11.20 -11.55 -5.58
CA ARG A 100 -11.46 -10.11 -5.46
C ARG A 100 -10.38 -9.47 -4.64
N GLY A 101 -9.74 -8.46 -5.20
CA GLY A 101 -8.64 -7.77 -4.53
C GLY A 101 -8.75 -6.26 -4.61
N GLU A 102 -8.05 -5.60 -3.71
CA GLU A 102 -7.80 -4.17 -3.73
C GLU A 102 -6.32 -3.85 -3.50
N ALA A 103 -5.88 -2.62 -3.82
CA ALA A 103 -4.50 -2.20 -3.69
C ALA A 103 -4.37 -0.89 -2.90
N SER A 104 -4.89 -0.86 -1.67
CA SER A 104 -4.88 0.32 -0.81
C SER A 104 -3.53 0.51 -0.12
N THR A 105 -2.63 1.20 -0.79
CA THR A 105 -1.24 1.38 -0.39
C THR A 105 -1.04 2.10 0.95
N MET A 106 -2.04 2.83 1.41
CA MET A 106 -2.01 3.51 2.71
C MET A 106 -2.21 2.56 3.91
N TYR A 107 -2.53 1.29 3.69
CA TYR A 107 -2.68 0.32 4.77
C TYR A 107 -1.36 0.05 5.52
N THR A 108 -0.23 0.34 4.90
CA THR A 108 1.09 0.35 5.51
C THR A 108 1.59 1.77 5.83
N SER A 109 0.72 2.64 6.31
CA SER A 109 1.10 3.99 6.74
C SER A 109 0.98 4.16 8.26
N SER A 110 1.69 5.16 8.79
CA SER A 110 1.70 5.51 10.22
C SER A 110 0.57 6.47 10.62
N TYR A 111 -0.36 6.80 9.71
CA TYR A 111 -1.49 7.66 10.06
C TYR A 111 -2.45 6.98 11.03
N ARG A 112 -3.01 7.78 11.94
CA ARG A 112 -3.95 7.30 12.97
C ARG A 112 -5.13 6.51 12.41
N SER A 113 -5.70 6.94 11.29
CA SER A 113 -6.81 6.26 10.61
C SER A 113 -6.46 4.86 10.08
N TYR A 114 -5.15 4.52 9.99
CA TYR A 114 -4.68 3.20 9.54
C TYR A 114 -4.00 2.38 10.65
N GLN A 115 -3.97 2.90 11.88
CA GLN A 115 -3.31 2.24 13.00
C GLN A 115 -3.84 0.83 13.28
N HIS A 116 -5.15 0.63 13.14
CA HIS A 116 -5.83 -0.65 13.39
C HIS A 116 -6.15 -1.43 12.11
N THR A 117 -5.63 -1.02 10.95
CA THR A 117 -5.96 -1.68 9.67
C THR A 117 -5.68 -3.18 9.68
N PRO A 118 -4.53 -3.70 10.15
CA PRO A 118 -4.29 -5.15 10.17
C PRO A 118 -5.33 -5.89 11.03
N GLN A 119 -5.61 -5.37 12.22
CA GLN A 119 -6.59 -5.93 13.14
C GLN A 119 -8.00 -5.93 12.54
N LEU A 120 -8.39 -4.83 11.88
CA LEU A 120 -9.71 -4.68 11.28
C LEU A 120 -9.91 -5.63 10.07
N ILE A 121 -8.88 -5.77 9.23
CA ILE A 121 -8.87 -6.76 8.15
C ILE A 121 -9.02 -8.17 8.73
N ARG A 122 -8.22 -8.52 9.73
CA ARG A 122 -8.27 -9.83 10.38
C ARG A 122 -9.62 -10.12 11.02
N HIS A 123 -10.23 -9.13 11.67
CA HIS A 123 -11.52 -9.25 12.34
C HIS A 123 -12.64 -9.60 11.36
N HIS A 124 -12.72 -8.90 10.23
CA HIS A 124 -13.81 -9.09 9.27
C HIS A 124 -13.52 -10.14 8.20
N LEU A 125 -12.33 -10.13 7.60
CA LEU A 125 -12.00 -10.99 6.47
C LEU A 125 -11.34 -12.30 6.88
N GLY A 126 -10.90 -12.43 8.12
CA GLY A 126 -10.16 -13.60 8.55
C GLY A 126 -8.70 -13.58 8.06
N ILE A 127 -8.12 -14.76 7.88
CA ILE A 127 -6.79 -14.92 7.27
C ILE A 127 -6.99 -14.97 5.77
N ILE A 128 -6.51 -13.93 5.08
CA ILE A 128 -6.50 -13.83 3.62
C ILE A 128 -5.09 -13.54 3.12
N PRO A 129 -4.75 -13.88 1.86
CA PRO A 129 -3.50 -13.49 1.25
C PRO A 129 -3.29 -11.98 1.24
N LEU A 130 -2.16 -11.52 1.75
CA LEU A 130 -1.72 -10.14 1.73
C LEU A 130 -0.45 -10.01 0.87
N ILE A 131 -0.40 -9.03 -0.01
CA ILE A 131 0.77 -8.77 -0.85
C ILE A 131 1.37 -7.43 -0.43
N TYR A 132 2.66 -7.45 -0.09
CA TYR A 132 3.39 -6.27 0.34
C TYR A 132 4.56 -5.98 -0.61
N LEU A 133 4.35 -5.05 -1.55
CA LEU A 133 5.41 -4.57 -2.42
C LEU A 133 6.21 -3.47 -1.72
N VAL A 134 7.52 -3.61 -1.76
CA VAL A 134 8.47 -2.62 -1.27
C VAL A 134 9.39 -2.16 -2.41
N ARG A 135 10.15 -1.15 -2.17
CA ARG A 135 11.10 -0.56 -3.13
C ARG A 135 12.32 -0.06 -2.38
N HIS A 136 13.45 0.12 -3.07
CA HIS A 136 14.59 0.83 -2.48
C HIS A 136 14.11 2.08 -1.71
N PRO A 137 14.33 2.18 -0.40
CA PRO A 137 13.67 3.17 0.45
C PRO A 137 13.88 4.62 -0.01
N LEU A 138 15.10 5.02 -0.40
CA LEU A 138 15.37 6.37 -0.91
C LEU A 138 14.60 6.66 -2.22
N ARG A 139 14.59 5.70 -3.16
CA ARG A 139 13.84 5.83 -4.43
C ARG A 139 12.34 5.93 -4.20
N ARG A 140 11.84 5.24 -3.18
CA ARG A 140 10.43 5.34 -2.78
C ARG A 140 10.12 6.74 -2.19
N ILE A 141 11.01 7.28 -1.33
CA ILE A 141 10.90 8.62 -0.75
C ILE A 141 10.82 9.67 -1.86
N GLU A 142 11.78 9.67 -2.80
CA GLU A 142 11.80 10.56 -3.97
C GLU A 142 10.49 10.51 -4.75
N SER A 143 10.06 9.29 -5.10
CA SER A 143 8.83 9.07 -5.85
C SER A 143 7.58 9.52 -5.09
N HIS A 144 7.56 9.38 -3.75
CA HIS A 144 6.41 9.78 -2.95
C HIS A 144 6.32 11.30 -2.81
N TRP A 145 7.44 11.98 -2.56
CA TRP A 145 7.48 13.43 -2.51
C TRP A 145 7.06 14.05 -3.85
N ARG A 146 7.64 13.59 -4.98
CA ARG A 146 7.26 14.03 -6.32
C ARG A 146 5.77 13.87 -6.60
N HIS A 147 5.23 12.71 -6.22
CA HIS A 147 3.81 12.41 -6.40
C HIS A 147 2.92 13.35 -5.58
N TRP A 148 3.32 13.68 -4.36
CA TRP A 148 2.58 14.61 -3.53
C TRP A 148 2.73 16.03 -4.04
N ARG A 149 3.94 16.49 -4.31
CA ARG A 149 4.24 17.81 -4.86
C ARG A 149 3.52 18.10 -6.18
N GLY A 150 3.38 17.08 -7.03
CA GLY A 150 2.65 17.20 -8.29
C GLY A 150 1.12 17.31 -8.14
N ARG A 151 0.58 17.03 -6.95
CA ARG A 151 -0.88 17.04 -6.70
C ARG A 151 -1.36 18.21 -5.87
N VAL A 152 -0.56 18.72 -4.97
CA VAL A 152 -0.96 19.78 -4.03
C VAL A 152 0.07 20.91 -4.04
N ASN A 153 -0.42 22.13 -3.89
CA ASN A 153 0.44 23.32 -3.86
C ASN A 153 1.25 23.40 -2.56
N ASP A 154 0.64 22.98 -1.45
CA ASP A 154 1.19 23.13 -0.09
C ASP A 154 2.11 21.96 0.32
N CYS A 155 2.61 21.17 -0.64
CA CYS A 155 3.61 20.17 -0.31
C CYS A 155 4.92 20.87 0.06
N PRO A 156 5.47 20.63 1.27
CA PRO A 156 6.73 21.25 1.67
C PRO A 156 7.88 20.90 0.70
N PRO A 157 8.86 21.78 0.54
CA PRO A 157 10.03 21.51 -0.30
C PRO A 157 10.84 20.32 0.23
N PHE A 158 11.59 19.66 -0.65
CA PHE A 158 12.26 18.40 -0.31
C PHE A 158 13.33 18.54 0.77
N HIS A 159 14.03 19.67 0.82
CA HIS A 159 15.04 19.92 1.85
C HIS A 159 14.46 19.93 3.28
N GLN A 160 13.16 20.13 3.45
CA GLN A 160 12.45 20.01 4.74
C GLN A 160 11.98 18.59 5.05
N LEU A 161 12.50 17.56 4.39
CA LEU A 161 12.04 16.17 4.50
C LEU A 161 11.96 15.66 5.94
N LEU A 162 12.95 15.99 6.77
CA LEU A 162 13.03 15.53 8.15
C LEU A 162 12.45 16.53 9.16
N GLU A 163 12.42 17.82 8.82
CA GLU A 163 11.89 18.89 9.67
C GLU A 163 10.36 18.94 9.63
N SER A 164 9.78 18.75 8.44
CA SER A 164 8.33 18.75 8.26
C SER A 164 7.72 17.47 8.80
N LYS A 165 6.93 17.59 9.89
CA LYS A 165 6.17 16.47 10.45
C LYS A 165 5.33 15.75 9.39
N ALA A 166 4.71 16.50 8.47
CA ALA A 166 3.88 15.96 7.41
C ALA A 166 4.69 15.16 6.39
N LEU A 167 5.89 15.65 5.99
CA LEU A 167 6.80 14.90 5.11
C LEU A 167 7.35 13.66 5.81
N LYS A 168 7.84 13.81 7.04
CA LYS A 168 8.38 12.69 7.81
C LYS A 168 7.36 11.56 7.93
N GLN A 169 6.17 11.85 8.41
CA GLN A 169 5.11 10.85 8.58
C GLN A 169 4.63 10.25 7.25
N ARG A 170 4.42 11.08 6.24
CA ARG A 170 3.85 10.62 4.98
C ARG A 170 4.88 9.95 4.07
N VAL A 171 6.08 10.50 4.04
CA VAL A 171 7.09 10.13 3.05
C VAL A 171 8.16 9.23 3.65
N VAL A 172 8.75 9.58 4.80
CA VAL A 172 9.85 8.80 5.38
C VAL A 172 9.34 7.53 6.08
N GLU A 173 8.40 7.67 7.03
CA GLU A 173 7.92 6.54 7.84
C GLU A 173 7.24 5.43 7.03
N ALA A 174 6.71 5.74 5.85
CA ALA A 174 6.21 4.72 4.95
C ALA A 174 7.32 3.85 4.31
N SER A 175 8.60 4.17 4.52
CA SER A 175 9.75 3.33 4.16
C SER A 175 10.26 2.49 5.33
N LEU A 176 9.68 2.58 6.51
CA LEU A 176 10.00 1.70 7.65
C LEU A 176 9.26 0.36 7.45
N TYR A 177 9.78 -0.45 6.55
CA TYR A 177 9.11 -1.66 6.06
C TYR A 177 8.99 -2.76 7.10
N HIS A 178 10.04 -2.95 7.92
CA HIS A 178 10.01 -3.92 9.00
C HIS A 178 8.95 -3.54 10.04
N GLN A 179 8.92 -2.29 10.46
CA GLN A 179 7.91 -1.81 11.40
C GLN A 179 6.50 -2.06 10.87
N GLN A 180 6.23 -1.79 9.59
CA GLN A 180 4.94 -2.04 8.98
C GLN A 180 4.63 -3.54 8.88
N LEU A 181 5.59 -4.38 8.46
CA LEU A 181 5.42 -5.81 8.38
C LEU A 181 5.08 -6.41 9.76
N MET A 182 5.78 -5.99 10.81
CA MET A 182 5.53 -6.47 12.17
C MET A 182 4.14 -6.11 12.70
N ARG A 183 3.57 -4.99 12.28
CA ARG A 183 2.16 -4.66 12.59
C ARG A 183 1.19 -5.71 12.01
N TYR A 184 1.46 -6.21 10.80
CA TYR A 184 0.66 -7.26 10.18
C TYR A 184 0.91 -8.63 10.78
N ARG A 185 2.17 -9.00 11.06
CA ARG A 185 2.54 -10.28 11.66
C ARG A 185 1.97 -10.53 13.06
N ARG A 186 1.49 -9.50 13.74
CA ARG A 186 0.71 -9.65 14.98
C ARG A 186 -0.67 -10.29 14.78
N TRP A 187 -1.20 -10.25 13.57
CA TRP A 187 -2.57 -10.64 13.23
C TRP A 187 -2.65 -11.69 12.13
N PHE A 188 -1.61 -11.82 11.34
CA PHE A 188 -1.52 -12.71 10.19
C PHE A 188 -0.30 -13.59 10.31
N PRO A 189 -0.42 -14.89 10.03
CA PRO A 189 0.73 -15.79 9.96
C PRO A 189 1.64 -15.38 8.78
N ALA A 190 2.93 -15.69 8.93
CA ALA A 190 3.95 -15.24 7.97
C ALA A 190 3.66 -15.69 6.54
N GLU A 191 3.19 -16.91 6.37
CA GLU A 191 2.84 -17.54 5.10
C GLU A 191 1.66 -16.89 4.38
N SER A 192 0.84 -16.10 5.07
CA SER A 192 -0.25 -15.32 4.46
C SER A 192 0.18 -13.95 3.94
N ILE A 193 1.45 -13.57 4.11
CA ILE A 193 1.99 -12.28 3.67
C ILE A 193 3.12 -12.52 2.68
N HIS A 194 2.87 -12.25 1.40
CA HIS A 194 3.91 -12.31 0.38
C HIS A 194 4.57 -10.94 0.19
N CYS A 195 5.88 -10.87 0.45
CA CYS A 195 6.68 -9.67 0.24
C CYS A 195 7.47 -9.77 -1.08
N LEU A 196 7.58 -8.65 -1.80
CA LEU A 196 8.29 -8.58 -3.08
C LEU A 196 8.86 -7.18 -3.28
N THR A 197 10.05 -7.05 -3.87
CA THR A 197 10.60 -5.75 -4.26
C THR A 197 10.07 -5.31 -5.62
N THR A 198 9.97 -4.00 -5.82
CA THR A 198 9.67 -3.41 -7.14
C THR A 198 10.78 -3.73 -8.14
N GLU A 199 12.01 -3.80 -7.65
CA GLU A 199 13.21 -4.12 -8.42
C GLU A 199 13.11 -5.52 -9.01
N GLU A 200 12.76 -6.52 -8.19
CA GLU A 200 12.56 -7.90 -8.61
C GLU A 200 11.39 -8.03 -9.59
N LEU A 201 10.26 -7.41 -9.26
CA LEU A 201 9.10 -7.40 -10.15
C LEU A 201 9.41 -6.81 -11.54
N ASN A 202 10.31 -5.82 -11.62
CA ASN A 202 10.72 -5.23 -12.90
C ASN A 202 11.78 -6.07 -13.62
N ALA A 203 12.71 -6.69 -12.90
CA ALA A 203 13.76 -7.51 -13.48
C ALA A 203 13.22 -8.83 -14.04
N ASN A 204 12.33 -9.48 -13.28
CA ASN A 204 11.80 -10.81 -13.58
C ASN A 204 10.26 -10.82 -13.53
N PRO A 205 9.56 -10.07 -14.41
CA PRO A 205 8.13 -9.85 -14.29
C PRO A 205 7.29 -11.14 -14.41
N VAL A 206 7.65 -12.05 -15.33
CA VAL A 206 6.92 -13.30 -15.51
C VAL A 206 7.07 -14.20 -14.30
N GLU A 207 8.27 -14.37 -13.78
CA GLU A 207 8.55 -15.21 -12.61
C GLU A 207 7.87 -14.65 -11.37
N SER A 208 8.05 -13.35 -11.10
CA SER A 208 7.41 -12.65 -9.97
C SER A 208 5.89 -12.79 -9.98
N LEU A 209 5.27 -12.61 -11.15
CA LEU A 209 3.82 -12.76 -11.30
C LEU A 209 3.38 -14.21 -11.13
N ASN A 210 4.15 -15.21 -11.61
CA ASN A 210 3.87 -16.62 -11.40
C ASN A 210 3.90 -17.00 -9.91
N ILE A 211 4.85 -16.47 -9.15
CA ILE A 211 4.93 -16.66 -7.70
C ILE A 211 3.67 -16.05 -7.03
N ILE A 212 3.29 -14.85 -7.41
CA ILE A 212 2.08 -14.18 -6.89
C ILE A 212 0.81 -14.98 -7.25
N LEU A 213 0.68 -15.46 -8.48
CA LEU A 213 -0.48 -16.28 -8.89
C LEU A 213 -0.57 -17.56 -8.06
N LYS A 214 0.54 -18.27 -7.87
CA LYS A 214 0.59 -19.46 -6.98
C LYS A 214 0.19 -19.09 -5.54
N PHE A 215 0.71 -18.00 -5.02
CA PHE A 215 0.35 -17.51 -3.68
C PHE A 215 -1.14 -17.20 -3.56
N LEU A 216 -1.79 -16.76 -4.64
CA LEU A 216 -3.23 -16.53 -4.72
C LEU A 216 -4.03 -17.79 -5.10
N GLY A 217 -3.41 -18.96 -5.15
CA GLY A 217 -4.06 -20.22 -5.51
C GLY A 217 -4.48 -20.31 -6.99
N GLN A 218 -3.80 -19.56 -7.88
CA GLN A 218 -4.05 -19.58 -9.32
C GLN A 218 -2.92 -20.32 -10.07
N PRO A 219 -3.22 -20.89 -11.24
CA PRO A 219 -2.19 -21.43 -12.11
C PRO A 219 -1.12 -20.38 -12.49
N PRO A 220 0.18 -20.75 -12.54
CA PRO A 220 1.27 -19.84 -12.87
C PRO A 220 1.37 -19.60 -14.39
N ASP A 221 0.48 -18.82 -14.95
CA ASP A 221 0.41 -18.51 -16.39
C ASP A 221 0.50 -16.98 -16.62
N ALA A 222 1.51 -16.37 -16.00
CA ALA A 222 1.72 -14.93 -16.02
C ALA A 222 2.05 -14.37 -17.41
N SER A 223 2.62 -15.19 -18.32
CA SER A 223 2.92 -14.77 -19.69
C SER A 223 1.70 -14.24 -20.43
N LYS A 224 0.51 -14.80 -20.16
CA LYS A 224 -0.76 -14.35 -20.73
C LYS A 224 -1.25 -13.01 -20.17
N LEU A 225 -0.73 -12.56 -19.05
CA LEU A 225 -1.11 -11.30 -18.42
C LEU A 225 -0.28 -10.11 -18.93
N LEU A 226 0.86 -10.37 -19.54
CA LEU A 226 1.78 -9.37 -20.06
C LEU A 226 1.59 -9.23 -21.57
N LEU A 227 1.28 -8.01 -22.04
CA LEU A 227 1.13 -7.73 -23.48
C LEU A 227 2.47 -7.74 -24.24
N SER A 228 3.59 -7.59 -23.52
CA SER A 228 4.95 -7.55 -24.05
C SER A 228 5.90 -7.88 -22.92
N GLU A 229 6.16 -9.06 -22.55
CA GLU A 229 7.09 -9.49 -21.48
C GLU A 229 7.55 -8.43 -20.43
N LYS A 230 7.04 -7.20 -20.57
CA LYS A 230 7.31 -6.02 -19.74
C LYS A 230 6.05 -5.55 -19.02
N LEU A 231 6.26 -4.99 -17.85
CA LEU A 231 5.19 -4.40 -17.07
C LEU A 231 4.68 -3.09 -17.74
N PRO A 232 3.37 -2.81 -17.69
CA PRO A 232 2.83 -1.56 -18.20
C PRO A 232 3.28 -0.37 -17.35
N VAL A 233 3.62 0.75 -18.00
CA VAL A 233 3.88 2.02 -17.31
C VAL A 233 2.56 2.66 -16.92
N THR A 234 2.16 2.52 -15.65
CA THR A 234 0.82 2.94 -15.18
C THR A 234 0.74 4.36 -14.61
N ASN A 235 1.84 4.97 -14.21
CA ASN A 235 1.87 6.27 -13.53
C ASN A 235 3.08 7.11 -13.95
N SER A 236 3.20 7.42 -15.24
CA SER A 236 4.22 8.34 -15.74
C SER A 236 4.08 9.74 -15.16
N ALA A 237 5.19 10.46 -15.01
CA ALA A 237 5.18 11.86 -14.65
C ALA A 237 4.31 12.66 -15.64
N GLY A 238 3.55 13.64 -15.16
CA GLY A 238 2.65 14.44 -16.00
C GLY A 238 1.31 13.77 -16.36
N SER A 239 1.09 12.48 -16.07
CA SER A 239 -0.18 11.83 -16.38
C SER A 239 -1.31 12.23 -15.42
N LYS A 240 -2.56 12.25 -15.90
CA LYS A 240 -3.78 12.51 -15.10
C LYS A 240 -3.84 13.91 -14.46
N GLY A 241 -3.43 14.96 -15.17
CA GLY A 241 -3.53 16.34 -14.70
C GLY A 241 -2.57 16.71 -13.57
N ARG A 242 -1.52 15.91 -13.34
CA ARG A 242 -0.48 16.20 -12.36
C ARG A 242 0.55 17.16 -12.98
N ARG A 243 1.02 18.11 -12.17
CA ARG A 243 2.16 18.91 -12.56
C ARG A 243 3.40 18.03 -12.68
N GLU A 244 4.23 18.33 -13.67
CA GLU A 244 5.55 17.73 -13.74
C GLU A 244 6.43 18.28 -12.61
N VAL A 245 7.09 17.40 -11.88
CA VAL A 245 7.97 17.73 -10.77
C VAL A 245 9.31 17.06 -11.02
N GLY A 246 10.37 17.85 -11.07
CA GLY A 246 11.73 17.37 -11.23
C GLY A 246 12.16 16.41 -10.12
N GLN A 247 13.32 15.78 -10.29
CA GLN A 247 13.92 14.94 -9.26
C GLN A 247 14.26 15.80 -8.04
N PRO A 248 13.96 15.33 -6.82
CA PRO A 248 14.40 16.03 -5.60
C PRO A 248 15.92 15.99 -5.50
N GLN A 249 16.51 17.08 -5.02
CA GLN A 249 17.93 17.15 -4.78
C GLN A 249 18.23 16.75 -3.34
N TRP A 250 19.05 15.75 -3.16
CA TRP A 250 19.64 15.38 -1.88
C TRP A 250 20.86 16.29 -1.61
N THR A 251 20.94 16.83 -0.42
CA THR A 251 22.24 17.23 0.13
C THR A 251 22.86 16.02 0.82
N ASP A 252 24.17 15.96 0.92
CA ASP A 252 24.87 14.84 1.56
C ASP A 252 24.39 14.67 3.02
N GLU A 253 24.19 15.76 3.73
CA GLU A 253 23.70 15.77 5.10
C GLU A 253 22.27 15.22 5.20
N LEU A 254 21.33 15.70 4.38
CA LEU A 254 19.95 15.23 4.38
C LEU A 254 19.87 13.75 4.01
N LYS A 255 20.68 13.31 3.03
CA LYS A 255 20.74 11.91 2.61
C LYS A 255 21.24 11.04 3.75
N LYS A 256 22.37 11.43 4.39
CA LYS A 256 22.96 10.72 5.52
C LYS A 256 21.97 10.58 6.68
N GLN A 257 21.38 11.67 7.14
CA GLN A 257 20.39 11.65 8.23
C GLN A 257 19.16 10.79 7.88
N THR A 258 18.72 10.81 6.62
CA THR A 258 17.59 9.98 6.19
C THR A 258 17.98 8.50 6.22
N ILE A 259 19.18 8.14 5.75
CA ILE A 259 19.70 6.78 5.80
C ILE A 259 19.80 6.28 7.25
N GLU A 260 20.32 7.09 8.17
CA GLU A 260 20.40 6.76 9.60
C GLU A 260 19.03 6.38 10.20
N ILE A 261 17.94 6.96 9.69
CA ILE A 261 16.57 6.64 10.13
C ILE A 261 16.05 5.34 9.51
N ILE A 262 16.29 5.13 8.20
CA ILE A 262 15.58 4.08 7.45
C ILE A 262 16.40 2.79 7.27
N GLN A 263 17.73 2.87 7.30
CA GLN A 263 18.60 1.71 7.07
C GLN A 263 18.44 0.63 8.13
N PRO A 264 18.41 0.93 9.45
CA PRO A 264 18.25 -0.10 10.48
C PRO A 264 16.93 -0.89 10.33
N ASP A 265 15.84 -0.23 10.01
CA ASP A 265 14.55 -0.89 9.73
C ASP A 265 14.61 -1.73 8.45
N SER A 266 15.28 -1.23 7.42
CA SER A 266 15.46 -1.95 6.15
C SER A 266 16.31 -3.22 6.32
N GLU A 267 17.38 -3.16 7.12
CA GLU A 267 18.22 -4.33 7.41
C GLU A 267 17.44 -5.39 8.19
N GLN A 268 16.66 -4.99 9.20
CA GLN A 268 15.78 -5.90 9.93
C GLN A 268 14.70 -6.52 9.02
N PHE A 269 14.18 -5.74 8.05
CA PHE A 269 13.22 -6.24 7.07
C PHE A 269 13.85 -7.33 6.19
N LEU A 270 15.04 -7.09 5.65
CA LEU A 270 15.78 -8.07 4.83
C LEU A 270 16.09 -9.33 5.63
N GLU A 271 16.59 -9.19 6.86
CA GLU A 271 16.88 -10.33 7.75
C GLU A 271 15.61 -11.14 8.05
N THR A 272 14.52 -10.48 8.38
CA THR A 272 13.23 -11.13 8.68
C THR A 272 12.70 -11.98 7.51
N LEU A 273 12.98 -11.56 6.28
CA LEU A 273 12.59 -12.26 5.05
C LEU A 273 13.67 -13.17 4.51
N GLN A 274 14.82 -13.24 5.17
CA GLN A 274 16.02 -13.98 4.69
C GLN A 274 16.47 -13.53 3.30
N TRP A 275 16.31 -12.25 2.99
CA TRP A 275 16.77 -11.66 1.74
C TRP A 275 18.22 -11.23 1.84
N PRO A 276 18.96 -11.18 0.70
CA PRO A 276 20.36 -10.72 0.69
C PRO A 276 20.50 -9.33 1.29
N LYS A 277 21.49 -9.14 2.18
CA LYS A 277 21.77 -7.83 2.82
C LYS A 277 22.08 -6.71 1.82
N ASN A 278 22.59 -7.07 0.64
CA ASN A 278 22.91 -6.15 -0.45
C ASN A 278 21.74 -5.93 -1.44
N THR A 279 20.53 -6.34 -1.09
CA THR A 279 19.32 -6.08 -1.90
C THR A 279 19.16 -4.59 -2.21
N TRP A 280 19.49 -3.74 -1.26
CA TRP A 280 19.55 -2.29 -1.46
C TRP A 280 20.94 -1.74 -1.15
N LYS A 281 21.45 -0.91 -2.07
CA LYS A 281 22.71 -0.18 -1.89
C LYS A 281 22.41 1.22 -1.41
N TRP A 282 23.21 1.73 -0.48
CA TRP A 282 22.98 3.02 0.18
C TRP A 282 23.89 4.14 -0.33
N ASP A 283 24.65 3.90 -1.40
CA ASP A 283 25.60 4.81 -2.02
C ASP A 283 24.97 6.11 -2.55
#